data_5d7d10605c4afc2a26268175491f460b
#
_entry.id   5d7d10605c4afc2a26268175491f460b
#
_cell.length_a   1.000
_cell.length_b   1.000
_cell.length_c   1.000
_cell.angle_alpha   90.00
_cell.angle_beta   90.00
_cell.angle_gamma   90.00
#
_symmetry.space_group_name_H-M   'P 1'
#
loop_
_entity.id
_entity.type
_entity.pdbx_description
1 polymer ?
#
loop_
_entity_poly.entity_id
_entity_poly.type
_entity_poly.pdbx_seq_one_letter_code
_entity_poly.pdbx_strand_id
1 'polypeptide(L)'
;EDYTQIAEFFTQWGKDHNEELWGTTAQAHTGHAASWYEFFESVAPTFGVYDWGIDANNNYAATVEHGGRMNSPEAKEALKYWLHLRDIAPPESVQSTWSEVATTMAAGRAAQGLVYGENVAWIASDPNQSRVVGKIGVALPPVSEGVMEAAEKGEGYIGYYDGGAFGLPVTSKNQDPTLLFMQFLAEEEIQPDWTLAGSRITTTATYDDPKVKELDAKLSGYFTMMKDQGKLFKGAPPYPFHAQVREATAPIFYEILTGTIDPDAGLDQMAAKAEQELTDLGYRQ
;
A
#
# COMPACT_ATOMS: atom_id res chain seq x y z
N GLU A 1 12.14 7.21 -11.89
CA GLU A 1 13.61 7.43 -12.04
C GLU A 1 14.15 8.16 -10.81
N ASP A 2 13.66 9.34 -10.47
CA ASP A 2 14.19 10.15 -9.37
C ASP A 2 14.13 9.43 -8.00
N TYR A 3 13.03 8.72 -7.71
CA TYR A 3 12.90 7.95 -6.46
C TYR A 3 13.98 6.89 -6.33
N THR A 4 14.25 6.16 -7.41
CA THR A 4 15.28 5.10 -7.43
C THR A 4 16.67 5.69 -7.27
N GLN A 5 16.99 6.76 -7.99
CA GLN A 5 18.32 7.42 -7.89
C GLN A 5 18.57 7.95 -6.48
N ILE A 6 17.57 8.53 -5.84
CA ILE A 6 17.66 8.98 -4.44
C ILE A 6 17.88 7.78 -3.51
N ALA A 7 17.13 6.68 -3.71
CA ALA A 7 17.27 5.48 -2.90
C ALA A 7 18.67 4.85 -3.05
N GLU A 8 19.16 4.72 -4.27
CA GLU A 8 20.53 4.20 -4.54
C GLU A 8 21.59 5.09 -3.90
N PHE A 9 21.45 6.42 -4.04
CA PHE A 9 22.36 7.38 -3.44
C PHE A 9 22.48 7.18 -1.93
N PHE A 10 21.37 7.15 -1.20
CA PHE A 10 21.42 7.03 0.25
C PHE A 10 21.86 5.65 0.73
N THR A 11 21.51 4.59 0.02
CA THR A 11 22.03 3.24 0.32
C THR A 11 23.55 3.18 0.12
N GLN A 12 24.07 3.78 -0.95
CA GLN A 12 25.51 3.84 -1.18
C GLN A 12 26.20 4.73 -0.16
N TRP A 13 25.60 5.88 0.15
CA TRP A 13 26.14 6.79 1.16
C TRP A 13 26.25 6.11 2.53
N GLY A 14 25.22 5.36 2.96
CA GLY A 14 25.25 4.57 4.19
C GLY A 14 26.41 3.58 4.22
N LYS A 15 26.63 2.84 3.12
CA LYS A 15 27.75 1.91 2.98
C LYS A 15 29.11 2.62 3.07
N ASP A 16 29.27 3.72 2.36
CA ASP A 16 30.55 4.47 2.30
C ASP A 16 30.93 5.11 3.66
N HIS A 17 29.92 5.44 4.48
CA HIS A 17 30.13 6.05 5.79
C HIS A 17 29.98 5.08 6.97
N ASN A 18 29.73 3.80 6.68
CA ASN A 18 29.45 2.76 7.69
C ASN A 18 28.30 3.14 8.63
N GLU A 19 27.24 3.72 8.07
CA GLU A 19 26.02 4.10 8.75
C GLU A 19 24.89 3.12 8.39
N GLU A 20 24.00 2.83 9.35
CA GLU A 20 22.80 2.04 9.11
C GLU A 20 21.70 2.88 8.43
N LEU A 21 22.00 3.33 7.21
CA LEU A 21 21.09 4.10 6.38
C LEU A 21 20.91 3.42 5.03
N TRP A 22 19.66 3.25 4.65
CA TRP A 22 19.21 2.75 3.35
C TRP A 22 18.37 3.79 2.63
N GLY A 23 18.29 3.69 1.32
CA GLY A 23 17.55 4.66 0.52
C GLY A 23 16.04 4.49 0.59
N THR A 24 15.54 3.29 0.91
CA THR A 24 14.11 2.99 0.92
C THR A 24 13.77 1.89 1.92
N THR A 25 12.46 1.67 2.12
CA THR A 25 11.90 0.50 2.80
C THR A 25 11.29 -0.45 1.77
N ALA A 26 11.09 -1.72 2.12
CA ALA A 26 10.32 -2.69 1.35
C ALA A 26 9.60 -3.68 2.29
N GLN A 27 8.36 -3.99 1.98
CA GLN A 27 7.50 -4.96 2.67
C GLN A 27 7.62 -6.33 2.01
N ALA A 28 8.82 -6.94 2.07
CA ALA A 28 9.14 -8.11 1.27
C ALA A 28 9.12 -9.44 2.05
N HIS A 29 8.30 -9.53 3.11
CA HIS A 29 8.19 -10.73 3.93
C HIS A 29 7.73 -11.93 3.11
N THR A 30 8.62 -12.92 2.95
CA THR A 30 8.29 -14.18 2.28
C THR A 30 7.42 -15.03 3.20
N GLY A 31 6.25 -15.45 2.70
CA GLY A 31 5.26 -16.21 3.48
C GLY A 31 4.24 -15.34 4.21
N HIS A 32 4.24 -14.01 4.00
CA HIS A 32 3.24 -13.12 4.57
C HIS A 32 2.55 -12.30 3.47
N ALA A 33 1.24 -12.06 3.63
CA ALA A 33 0.43 -11.33 2.66
C ALA A 33 0.91 -9.89 2.38
N ALA A 34 1.65 -9.28 3.30
CA ALA A 34 2.13 -7.91 3.19
C ALA A 34 2.93 -7.65 1.90
N SER A 35 3.79 -8.58 1.50
CA SER A 35 4.57 -8.45 0.27
C SER A 35 3.69 -8.46 -0.99
N TRP A 36 2.70 -9.34 -1.00
CA TRP A 36 1.74 -9.42 -2.10
C TRP A 36 0.92 -8.12 -2.22
N TYR A 37 0.43 -7.59 -1.09
CA TYR A 37 -0.32 -6.33 -1.05
C TYR A 37 0.55 -5.14 -1.45
N GLU A 38 1.79 -5.04 -0.96
CA GLU A 38 2.66 -3.93 -1.37
C GLU A 38 2.87 -3.92 -2.88
N PHE A 39 3.10 -5.09 -3.49
CA PHE A 39 3.24 -5.15 -4.94
C PHE A 39 1.94 -4.80 -5.67
N PHE A 40 0.83 -5.51 -5.41
CA PHE A 40 -0.38 -5.34 -6.21
C PHE A 40 -1.20 -4.09 -5.87
N GLU A 41 -1.08 -3.56 -4.66
CA GLU A 41 -1.90 -2.44 -4.22
C GLU A 41 -1.14 -1.11 -4.13
N SER A 42 0.17 -1.14 -3.97
CA SER A 42 0.98 0.07 -3.85
C SER A 42 1.88 0.30 -5.05
N VAL A 43 2.49 -0.74 -5.61
CA VAL A 43 3.48 -0.59 -6.69
C VAL A 43 2.86 -0.76 -8.07
N ALA A 44 2.13 -1.84 -8.35
CA ALA A 44 1.56 -2.09 -9.66
C ALA A 44 0.67 -0.95 -10.19
N PRO A 45 -0.17 -0.27 -9.36
CA PRO A 45 -0.94 0.87 -9.81
C PRO A 45 -0.09 2.05 -10.29
N THR A 46 1.11 2.26 -9.72
CA THR A 46 2.03 3.32 -10.16
C THR A 46 2.62 3.08 -11.55
N PHE A 47 2.43 1.89 -12.10
CA PHE A 47 2.74 1.49 -13.47
C PHE A 47 1.49 1.32 -14.34
N GLY A 48 0.32 1.73 -13.86
CA GLY A 48 -0.94 1.63 -14.59
C GLY A 48 -1.53 0.21 -14.65
N VAL A 49 -1.13 -0.67 -13.75
CA VAL A 49 -1.72 -2.01 -13.59
C VAL A 49 -2.73 -1.96 -12.45
N TYR A 50 -3.99 -1.90 -12.80
CA TYR A 50 -5.10 -1.71 -11.88
C TYR A 50 -5.82 -3.02 -11.56
N ASP A 51 -6.53 -3.04 -10.43
CA ASP A 51 -7.41 -4.14 -10.03
C ASP A 51 -6.70 -5.51 -10.08
N TRP A 52 -5.40 -5.54 -9.65
CA TRP A 52 -4.47 -6.68 -9.71
C TRP A 52 -4.21 -7.21 -11.12
N GLY A 53 -4.53 -6.44 -12.15
CA GLY A 53 -4.47 -6.85 -13.54
C GLY A 53 -5.62 -7.75 -13.97
N ILE A 54 -6.69 -7.87 -13.17
CA ILE A 54 -7.90 -8.66 -13.49
C ILE A 54 -8.95 -7.74 -14.12
N ASP A 55 -9.41 -8.05 -15.33
CA ASP A 55 -10.49 -7.31 -15.99
C ASP A 55 -11.85 -7.95 -15.68
N ALA A 56 -12.60 -7.38 -14.76
CA ALA A 56 -13.93 -7.82 -14.38
C ALA A 56 -14.95 -7.68 -15.53
N ASN A 57 -14.72 -6.78 -16.48
CA ASN A 57 -15.62 -6.59 -17.63
C ASN A 57 -15.31 -7.55 -18.79
N ASN A 58 -14.17 -8.23 -18.74
CA ASN A 58 -13.74 -9.19 -19.73
C ASN A 58 -13.58 -10.59 -19.10
N ASN A 59 -14.69 -11.15 -18.61
CA ASN A 59 -14.74 -12.49 -18.04
C ASN A 59 -13.64 -12.76 -17.00
N TYR A 60 -13.31 -11.75 -16.19
CA TYR A 60 -12.23 -11.80 -15.18
C TYR A 60 -10.88 -12.30 -15.75
N ALA A 61 -10.54 -11.84 -16.94
CA ALA A 61 -9.24 -12.13 -17.55
C ALA A 61 -8.11 -11.56 -16.70
N ALA A 62 -7.09 -12.36 -16.42
CA ALA A 62 -5.88 -11.94 -15.73
C ALA A 62 -4.65 -11.98 -16.63
N THR A 63 -4.60 -12.94 -17.58
CA THR A 63 -3.52 -13.04 -18.56
C THR A 63 -3.69 -12.02 -19.70
N VAL A 64 -2.58 -11.54 -20.24
CA VAL A 64 -2.58 -10.68 -21.44
C VAL A 64 -3.20 -11.39 -22.63
N GLU A 65 -3.02 -12.70 -22.75
CA GLU A 65 -3.61 -13.53 -23.83
C GLU A 65 -5.14 -13.42 -23.85
N HIS A 66 -5.77 -13.32 -22.69
CA HIS A 66 -7.23 -13.22 -22.57
C HIS A 66 -7.71 -11.77 -22.34
N GLY A 67 -6.79 -10.78 -22.35
CA GLY A 67 -7.12 -9.37 -22.22
C GLY A 67 -7.01 -8.82 -20.79
N GLY A 68 -6.46 -9.59 -19.84
CA GLY A 68 -6.04 -9.11 -18.53
C GLY A 68 -4.69 -8.40 -18.56
N ARG A 69 -4.17 -8.03 -17.38
CA ARG A 69 -2.91 -7.27 -17.27
C ARG A 69 -1.99 -7.72 -16.12
N MET A 70 -2.31 -8.81 -15.41
CA MET A 70 -1.50 -9.27 -14.28
C MET A 70 -0.07 -9.63 -14.70
N ASN A 71 0.13 -10.10 -15.93
CA ASN A 71 1.44 -10.41 -16.52
C ASN A 71 1.80 -9.50 -17.70
N SER A 72 1.24 -8.30 -17.75
CA SER A 72 1.54 -7.32 -18.82
C SER A 72 3.00 -6.85 -18.75
N PRO A 73 3.54 -6.24 -19.81
CA PRO A 73 4.86 -5.61 -19.77
C PRO A 73 5.02 -4.64 -18.62
N GLU A 74 3.99 -3.83 -18.34
CA GLU A 74 3.99 -2.85 -17.23
C GLU A 74 4.00 -3.55 -15.87
N ALA A 75 3.29 -4.66 -15.71
CA ALA A 75 3.32 -5.45 -14.47
C ALA A 75 4.71 -6.07 -14.24
N LYS A 76 5.35 -6.56 -15.30
CA LYS A 76 6.72 -7.11 -15.25
C LYS A 76 7.74 -6.01 -14.94
N GLU A 77 7.57 -4.81 -15.49
CA GLU A 77 8.40 -3.65 -15.16
C GLU A 77 8.21 -3.22 -13.69
N ALA A 78 6.97 -3.13 -13.23
CA ALA A 78 6.64 -2.83 -11.84
C ALA A 78 7.28 -3.82 -10.87
N LEU A 79 7.23 -5.13 -11.19
CA LEU A 79 7.83 -6.16 -10.34
C LEU A 79 9.35 -6.04 -10.29
N LYS A 80 10.02 -5.83 -11.42
CA LYS A 80 11.48 -5.61 -11.46
C LYS A 80 11.89 -4.36 -10.68
N TYR A 81 11.13 -3.28 -10.83
CA TYR A 81 11.32 -2.06 -10.06
C TYR A 81 11.22 -2.33 -8.55
N TRP A 82 10.17 -3.00 -8.10
CA TRP A 82 9.97 -3.30 -6.68
C TRP A 82 11.04 -4.26 -6.12
N LEU A 83 11.44 -5.28 -6.88
CA LEU A 83 12.53 -6.17 -6.49
C LEU A 83 13.85 -5.42 -6.35
N HIS A 84 14.13 -4.46 -7.24
CA HIS A 84 15.29 -3.58 -7.12
C HIS A 84 15.24 -2.73 -5.86
N LEU A 85 14.10 -2.13 -5.54
CA LEU A 85 13.93 -1.36 -4.29
C LEU A 85 14.16 -2.25 -3.06
N ARG A 86 13.66 -3.47 -3.07
CA ARG A 86 13.92 -4.46 -2.00
C ARG A 86 15.43 -4.71 -1.82
N ASP A 87 16.18 -4.83 -2.91
CA ASP A 87 17.61 -5.16 -2.89
C ASP A 87 18.48 -3.99 -2.36
N ILE A 88 17.96 -2.76 -2.39
CA ILE A 88 18.60 -1.56 -1.84
C ILE A 88 17.95 -1.09 -0.53
N ALA A 89 16.98 -1.81 0.00
CA ALA A 89 16.37 -1.64 1.31
C ALA A 89 17.18 -2.37 2.41
N PRO A 90 16.85 -2.21 3.70
CA PRO A 90 17.51 -2.97 4.77
C PRO A 90 17.48 -4.48 4.52
N PRO A 91 18.53 -5.23 4.86
CA PRO A 91 18.59 -6.68 4.62
C PRO A 91 17.42 -7.46 5.27
N GLU A 92 16.91 -6.99 6.39
CA GLU A 92 15.74 -7.55 7.07
C GLU A 92 14.40 -7.32 6.35
N SER A 93 14.39 -6.55 5.26
CA SER A 93 13.16 -6.31 4.46
C SER A 93 12.50 -7.60 3.98
N VAL A 94 13.25 -8.69 3.81
CA VAL A 94 12.74 -10.03 3.49
C VAL A 94 11.88 -10.64 4.63
N GLN A 95 11.82 -10.00 5.79
CA GLN A 95 10.99 -10.34 6.93
C GLN A 95 10.08 -9.17 7.35
N SER A 96 10.10 -8.06 6.60
CA SER A 96 9.33 -6.86 6.93
C SER A 96 7.91 -6.92 6.42
N THR A 97 6.99 -6.54 7.29
CA THR A 97 5.58 -6.26 7.00
C THR A 97 5.32 -4.76 7.17
N TRP A 98 4.07 -4.34 7.22
CA TRP A 98 3.67 -2.95 7.45
C TRP A 98 4.21 -2.33 8.76
N SER A 99 4.42 -3.14 9.81
CA SER A 99 4.94 -2.65 11.09
C SER A 99 6.45 -2.39 11.04
N GLU A 100 7.21 -3.27 10.41
CA GLU A 100 8.66 -3.17 10.33
C GLU A 100 9.09 -2.01 9.43
N VAL A 101 8.39 -1.76 8.30
CA VAL A 101 8.70 -0.60 7.45
C VAL A 101 8.46 0.73 8.19
N ALA A 102 7.38 0.83 8.96
CA ALA A 102 7.11 2.00 9.79
C ALA A 102 8.17 2.19 10.88
N THR A 103 8.58 1.11 11.54
CA THR A 103 9.64 1.13 12.55
C THR A 103 10.99 1.54 11.95
N THR A 104 11.32 1.06 10.75
CA THR A 104 12.54 1.44 10.02
C THR A 104 12.57 2.93 9.70
N MET A 105 11.45 3.50 9.24
CA MET A 105 11.32 4.94 9.02
C MET A 105 11.46 5.73 10.33
N ALA A 106 10.77 5.32 11.39
CA ALA A 106 10.83 5.99 12.67
C ALA A 106 12.21 5.95 13.32
N ALA A 107 12.98 4.90 13.08
CA ALA A 107 14.37 4.78 13.53
C ALA A 107 15.33 5.68 12.73
N GLY A 108 14.90 6.27 11.63
CA GLY A 108 15.74 7.06 10.73
C GLY A 108 16.72 6.21 9.91
N ARG A 109 16.39 4.94 9.68
CA ARG A 109 17.22 3.99 8.94
C ARG A 109 16.90 3.94 7.45
N ALA A 110 15.86 4.65 7.00
CA ALA A 110 15.54 4.81 5.59
C ALA A 110 15.32 6.28 5.24
N ALA A 111 15.85 6.70 4.09
CA ALA A 111 15.74 8.07 3.60
C ALA A 111 14.34 8.36 3.03
N GLN A 112 13.70 7.37 2.46
CA GLN A 112 12.33 7.42 1.94
C GLN A 112 11.67 6.04 2.07
N GLY A 113 10.36 5.94 1.84
CA GLY A 113 9.66 4.65 1.90
C GLY A 113 8.16 4.79 1.71
N LEU A 114 7.54 3.67 1.38
CA LEU A 114 6.09 3.52 1.42
C LEU A 114 5.69 3.06 2.82
N VAL A 115 4.83 3.84 3.47
CA VAL A 115 4.35 3.56 4.84
C VAL A 115 2.85 3.81 4.90
N TYR A 116 2.12 2.96 5.59
CA TYR A 116 0.69 3.17 5.77
C TYR A 116 0.38 4.46 6.54
N GLY A 117 -0.63 5.18 6.09
CA GLY A 117 -0.97 6.51 6.56
C GLY A 117 -1.26 6.62 8.06
N GLU A 118 -1.76 5.56 8.71
CA GLU A 118 -1.96 5.51 10.16
C GLU A 118 -0.65 5.61 10.96
N ASN A 119 0.48 5.29 10.35
CA ASN A 119 1.77 5.36 11.01
C ASN A 119 2.39 6.77 10.95
N VAL A 120 1.93 7.63 10.07
CA VAL A 120 2.49 8.99 9.88
C VAL A 120 2.46 9.78 11.20
N ALA A 121 1.36 9.69 11.96
CA ALA A 121 1.18 10.45 13.19
C ALA A 121 2.31 10.18 14.19
N TRP A 122 2.57 8.92 14.54
CA TRP A 122 3.58 8.61 15.54
C TRP A 122 5.01 8.72 14.98
N ILE A 123 5.25 8.42 13.70
CA ILE A 123 6.57 8.62 13.08
C ILE A 123 6.96 10.09 13.07
N ALA A 124 6.04 10.98 12.73
CA ALA A 124 6.33 12.40 12.56
C ALA A 124 6.32 13.19 13.88
N SER A 125 5.63 12.73 14.94
CA SER A 125 5.36 13.57 16.12
C SER A 125 5.60 12.92 17.50
N ASP A 126 5.81 11.59 17.61
CA ASP A 126 6.04 10.95 18.92
C ASP A 126 7.54 10.74 19.20
N PRO A 127 8.16 11.58 20.07
CA PRO A 127 9.59 11.46 20.39
C PRO A 127 9.95 10.22 21.21
N ASN A 128 8.97 9.50 21.77
CA ASN A 128 9.23 8.26 22.49
C ASN A 128 9.39 7.06 21.54
N GLN A 129 8.84 7.16 20.32
CA GLN A 129 8.83 6.07 19.34
C GLN A 129 9.66 6.40 18.09
N SER A 130 9.90 7.69 17.80
CA SER A 130 10.53 8.14 16.56
C SER A 130 11.75 9.02 16.79
N ARG A 131 12.83 8.75 16.04
CA ARG A 131 14.05 9.57 16.00
C ARG A 131 14.00 10.65 14.92
N VAL A 132 12.95 10.65 14.11
CA VAL A 132 12.81 11.55 12.96
C VAL A 132 11.68 12.55 13.14
N VAL A 133 11.24 12.79 14.37
CA VAL A 133 10.24 13.82 14.69
C VAL A 133 10.64 15.18 14.09
N GLY A 134 9.71 15.78 13.35
CA GLY A 134 9.93 17.06 12.65
C GLY A 134 10.87 16.99 11.45
N LYS A 135 11.27 15.79 10.99
CA LYS A 135 12.18 15.61 9.85
C LYS A 135 11.52 14.83 8.70
N ILE A 136 10.25 14.46 8.84
CA ILE A 136 9.51 13.71 7.83
C ILE A 136 8.83 14.67 6.86
N GLY A 137 8.98 14.42 5.57
CA GLY A 137 8.15 14.96 4.51
C GLY A 137 7.15 13.89 4.03
N VAL A 138 6.06 14.33 3.44
CA VAL A 138 5.07 13.44 2.79
C VAL A 138 4.92 13.82 1.32
N ALA A 139 4.73 12.84 0.47
CA ALA A 139 4.53 13.03 -0.97
C ALA A 139 3.62 11.92 -1.52
N LEU A 140 3.06 12.16 -2.69
CA LEU A 140 2.44 11.08 -3.48
C LEU A 140 3.50 10.07 -3.93
N PRO A 141 3.13 8.80 -4.13
CA PRO A 141 4.05 7.80 -4.68
C PRO A 141 4.54 8.24 -6.07
N PRO A 142 5.78 7.90 -6.43
CA PRO A 142 6.27 8.11 -7.79
C PRO A 142 5.48 7.24 -8.77
N VAL A 143 5.16 7.77 -9.94
CA VAL A 143 4.39 7.06 -10.97
C VAL A 143 5.11 7.05 -12.30
N SER A 144 4.83 6.06 -13.14
CA SER A 144 5.28 6.01 -14.52
C SER A 144 4.57 7.06 -15.38
N GLU A 145 5.15 7.37 -16.55
CA GLU A 145 4.61 8.33 -17.50
C GLU A 145 3.16 8.00 -17.85
N GLY A 146 2.30 9.03 -17.85
CA GLY A 146 0.88 8.93 -18.20
C GLY A 146 -0.04 8.44 -17.06
N VAL A 147 0.49 7.86 -15.98
CA VAL A 147 -0.34 7.32 -14.87
C VAL A 147 -0.99 8.44 -14.08
N MET A 148 -0.27 9.54 -13.81
CA MET A 148 -0.84 10.68 -13.08
C MET A 148 -1.96 11.33 -13.90
N GLU A 149 -1.75 11.55 -15.17
CA GLU A 149 -2.74 12.14 -16.09
C GLU A 149 -4.00 11.27 -16.20
N ALA A 150 -3.83 9.94 -16.21
CA ALA A 150 -4.97 9.01 -16.21
C ALA A 150 -5.74 9.10 -14.88
N ALA A 151 -5.04 9.13 -13.75
CA ALA A 151 -5.66 9.26 -12.42
C ALA A 151 -6.42 10.59 -12.26
N GLU A 152 -5.85 11.71 -12.73
CA GLU A 152 -6.50 13.02 -12.70
C GLU A 152 -7.79 13.08 -13.54
N LYS A 153 -7.85 12.32 -14.65
CA LYS A 153 -9.03 12.17 -15.49
C LYS A 153 -10.06 11.17 -14.96
N GLY A 154 -9.73 10.42 -13.90
CA GLY A 154 -10.56 9.34 -13.38
C GLY A 154 -10.53 8.06 -14.23
N GLU A 155 -9.54 7.90 -15.10
CA GLU A 155 -9.30 6.73 -15.95
C GLU A 155 -8.34 5.71 -15.30
N GLY A 156 -7.77 6.06 -14.12
CA GLY A 156 -6.85 5.25 -13.36
C GLY A 156 -6.67 5.76 -11.93
N TYR A 157 -5.66 5.26 -11.23
CA TYR A 157 -5.31 5.66 -9.87
C TYR A 157 -3.84 5.35 -9.57
N ILE A 158 -3.27 5.98 -8.53
CA ILE A 158 -1.85 5.87 -8.22
C ILE A 158 -1.54 4.90 -7.07
N GLY A 159 -2.52 4.28 -6.49
CA GLY A 159 -2.42 3.33 -5.39
C GLY A 159 -3.78 3.08 -4.75
N TYR A 160 -3.82 2.12 -3.84
CA TYR A 160 -5.02 1.89 -3.04
C TYR A 160 -4.94 2.65 -1.73
N TYR A 161 -6.11 3.04 -1.20
CA TYR A 161 -6.23 3.23 0.24
C TYR A 161 -7.00 2.06 0.83
N ASP A 162 -6.37 1.41 1.77
CA ASP A 162 -7.00 0.36 2.55
C ASP A 162 -7.82 0.99 3.68
N GLY A 163 -8.98 0.43 3.97
CA GLY A 163 -9.90 0.93 4.98
C GLY A 163 -10.39 -0.21 5.87
N GLY A 164 -10.20 -0.06 7.18
CA GLY A 164 -10.89 -0.91 8.15
C GLY A 164 -12.37 -0.54 8.27
N ALA A 165 -13.21 -1.53 8.53
CA ALA A 165 -14.63 -1.32 8.83
C ALA A 165 -15.03 -2.07 10.10
N PHE A 166 -15.92 -1.45 10.88
CA PHE A 166 -16.58 -2.14 11.98
C PHE A 166 -17.77 -2.92 11.45
N GLY A 167 -17.85 -4.19 11.79
CA GLY A 167 -19.00 -5.04 11.45
C GLY A 167 -19.69 -5.57 12.71
N LEU A 168 -21.02 -5.63 12.68
CA LEU A 168 -21.82 -6.24 13.73
C LEU A 168 -22.37 -7.59 13.24
N PRO A 169 -21.82 -8.73 13.69
CA PRO A 169 -22.34 -10.04 13.31
C PRO A 169 -23.78 -10.23 13.81
N VAL A 170 -24.63 -10.83 12.98
CA VAL A 170 -26.02 -11.12 13.34
C VAL A 170 -26.15 -12.08 14.55
N THR A 171 -25.10 -12.84 14.84
CA THR A 171 -25.01 -13.76 15.96
C THR A 171 -24.55 -13.10 17.26
N SER A 172 -24.18 -11.80 17.22
CA SER A 172 -23.73 -11.08 18.43
C SER A 172 -24.86 -11.01 19.44
N LYS A 173 -24.50 -11.26 20.70
CA LYS A 173 -25.41 -11.12 21.85
C LYS A 173 -25.44 -9.69 22.42
N ASN A 174 -24.58 -8.80 21.92
CA ASN A 174 -24.41 -7.41 22.38
C ASN A 174 -24.71 -6.42 21.25
N GLN A 175 -25.77 -6.65 20.48
CA GLN A 175 -26.09 -5.84 19.31
C GLN A 175 -26.33 -4.37 19.67
N ASP A 176 -27.22 -4.09 20.64
CA ASP A 176 -27.58 -2.71 21.02
C ASP A 176 -26.36 -1.90 21.55
N PRO A 177 -25.55 -2.39 22.50
CA PRO A 177 -24.38 -1.64 22.93
C PRO A 177 -23.33 -1.49 21.81
N THR A 178 -23.20 -2.45 20.89
CA THR A 178 -22.29 -2.32 19.74
C THR A 178 -22.79 -1.22 18.78
N LEU A 179 -24.09 -1.15 18.51
CA LEU A 179 -24.65 -0.11 17.66
C LEU A 179 -24.48 1.28 18.29
N LEU A 180 -24.71 1.41 19.60
CA LEU A 180 -24.45 2.67 20.32
C LEU A 180 -22.99 3.10 20.25
N PHE A 181 -22.05 2.15 20.36
CA PHE A 181 -20.64 2.43 20.21
C PHE A 181 -20.29 2.88 18.77
N MET A 182 -20.85 2.22 17.77
CA MET A 182 -20.65 2.63 16.38
C MET A 182 -21.24 4.01 16.08
N GLN A 183 -22.42 4.32 16.64
CA GLN A 183 -23.03 5.65 16.55
C GLN A 183 -22.14 6.71 17.20
N PHE A 184 -21.66 6.46 18.42
CA PHE A 184 -20.72 7.35 19.12
C PHE A 184 -19.48 7.64 18.29
N LEU A 185 -18.87 6.62 17.68
CA LEU A 185 -17.70 6.80 16.80
C LEU A 185 -18.01 7.64 15.56
N ALA A 186 -19.26 7.65 15.09
CA ALA A 186 -19.68 8.39 13.91
C ALA A 186 -20.08 9.86 14.21
N GLU A 187 -20.16 10.28 15.47
CA GLU A 187 -20.51 11.65 15.84
C GLU A 187 -19.44 12.64 15.39
N GLU A 188 -19.86 13.75 14.76
CA GLU A 188 -18.91 14.76 14.22
C GLU A 188 -17.97 15.33 15.27
N GLU A 189 -18.44 15.48 16.51
CA GLU A 189 -17.64 15.99 17.63
C GLU A 189 -16.59 14.98 18.14
N ILE A 190 -16.76 13.69 17.87
CA ILE A 190 -15.84 12.60 18.28
C ILE A 190 -14.76 12.35 17.23
N GLN A 191 -15.05 12.61 15.95
CA GLN A 191 -14.11 12.35 14.85
C GLN A 191 -12.76 13.08 14.98
N PRO A 192 -12.71 14.38 15.36
CA PRO A 192 -11.42 15.05 15.60
C PRO A 192 -10.62 14.42 16.73
N ASP A 193 -11.25 14.09 17.86
CA ASP A 193 -10.56 13.50 19.00
C ASP A 193 -10.03 12.09 18.67
N TRP A 194 -10.77 11.33 17.89
CA TRP A 194 -10.30 10.03 17.39
C TRP A 194 -9.12 10.19 16.41
N THR A 195 -9.16 11.18 15.52
CA THR A 195 -8.04 11.50 14.62
C THR A 195 -6.78 11.90 15.41
N LEU A 196 -6.94 12.71 16.46
CA LEU A 196 -5.84 13.09 17.36
C LEU A 196 -5.25 11.90 18.11
N ALA A 197 -6.04 10.85 18.35
CA ALA A 197 -5.60 9.60 18.94
C ALA A 197 -4.88 8.66 17.94
N GLY A 198 -4.73 9.08 16.66
CA GLY A 198 -4.00 8.35 15.63
C GLY A 198 -4.88 7.62 14.60
N SER A 199 -6.20 7.82 14.62
CA SER A 199 -7.07 7.26 13.59
C SER A 199 -6.96 8.02 12.26
N ARG A 200 -7.33 7.36 11.17
CA ARG A 200 -7.52 8.02 9.88
C ARG A 200 -8.78 8.87 9.89
N ILE A 201 -8.77 9.94 9.11
CA ILE A 201 -9.93 10.79 8.91
C ILE A 201 -10.97 10.05 8.06
N THR A 202 -12.19 9.93 8.55
CA THR A 202 -13.30 9.23 7.88
C THR A 202 -14.40 10.16 7.39
N THR A 203 -14.41 11.43 7.84
CA THR A 203 -15.39 12.44 7.43
C THR A 203 -14.68 13.70 6.93
N THR A 204 -15.23 14.30 5.87
CA THR A 204 -14.64 15.52 5.28
C THR A 204 -14.61 16.71 6.24
N ALA A 205 -15.60 16.84 7.13
CA ALA A 205 -15.66 17.91 8.12
C ALA A 205 -14.46 17.89 9.09
N THR A 206 -13.97 16.71 9.43
CA THR A 206 -12.82 16.53 10.34
C THR A 206 -11.54 17.19 9.83
N TYR A 207 -11.32 17.28 8.52
CA TYR A 207 -10.16 17.99 7.96
C TYR A 207 -10.16 19.49 8.30
N ASP A 208 -11.31 20.07 8.57
CA ASP A 208 -11.45 21.50 8.85
C ASP A 208 -11.41 21.84 10.34
N ASP A 209 -11.37 20.84 11.23
CA ASP A 209 -11.23 21.04 12.66
C ASP A 209 -9.91 21.72 13.01
N PRO A 210 -9.90 22.77 13.87
CA PRO A 210 -8.67 23.48 14.23
C PRO A 210 -7.60 22.63 14.89
N LYS A 211 -7.97 21.65 15.73
CA LYS A 211 -7.02 20.75 16.39
C LYS A 211 -6.38 19.79 15.38
N VAL A 212 -7.16 19.32 14.40
CA VAL A 212 -6.67 18.44 13.31
C VAL A 212 -5.71 19.22 12.42
N LYS A 213 -6.02 20.49 12.08
CA LYS A 213 -5.09 21.37 11.34
C LYS A 213 -3.77 21.63 12.11
N GLU A 214 -3.83 21.79 13.44
CA GLU A 214 -2.63 21.92 14.25
C GLU A 214 -1.78 20.63 14.23
N LEU A 215 -2.43 19.46 14.30
CA LEU A 215 -1.73 18.18 14.15
C LEU A 215 -1.15 18.03 12.75
N ASP A 216 -1.89 18.37 11.69
CA ASP A 216 -1.45 18.27 10.30
C ASP A 216 -0.16 19.04 10.02
N ALA A 217 0.01 20.22 10.64
CA ALA A 217 1.25 20.98 10.56
C ALA A 217 2.47 20.21 11.12
N LYS A 218 2.27 19.34 12.11
CA LYS A 218 3.31 18.46 12.67
C LYS A 218 3.54 17.21 11.80
N LEU A 219 2.54 16.83 10.99
CA LEU A 219 2.58 15.71 10.06
C LEU A 219 3.02 16.12 8.65
N SER A 220 3.64 17.28 8.49
CA SER A 220 4.11 17.83 7.21
C SER A 220 2.99 17.98 6.16
N GLY A 221 1.76 18.26 6.59
CA GLY A 221 0.62 18.48 5.71
C GLY A 221 0.00 17.18 5.16
N TYR A 222 0.18 16.05 5.83
CA TYR A 222 -0.35 14.76 5.37
C TYR A 222 -1.87 14.79 5.17
N PHE A 223 -2.63 15.33 6.13
CA PHE A 223 -4.09 15.40 6.02
C PHE A 223 -4.52 16.36 4.91
N THR A 224 -3.86 17.50 4.78
CA THR A 224 -4.11 18.43 3.66
C THR A 224 -3.84 17.76 2.33
N MET A 225 -2.72 17.05 2.17
CA MET A 225 -2.42 16.29 0.96
C MET A 225 -3.50 15.24 0.67
N MET A 226 -3.94 14.47 1.65
CA MET A 226 -5.00 13.46 1.46
C MET A 226 -6.36 14.10 1.15
N LYS A 227 -6.71 15.25 1.74
CA LYS A 227 -7.92 16.00 1.40
C LYS A 227 -7.94 16.41 -0.07
N ASP A 228 -6.83 16.93 -0.57
CA ASP A 228 -6.73 17.49 -1.91
C ASP A 228 -6.49 16.41 -2.98
N GLN A 229 -5.69 15.41 -2.67
CA GLN A 229 -5.18 14.40 -3.60
C GLN A 229 -5.75 12.98 -3.38
N GLY A 230 -6.53 12.76 -2.32
CA GLY A 230 -7.08 11.44 -2.01
C GLY A 230 -7.93 10.83 -3.13
N LYS A 231 -8.50 11.68 -4.01
CA LYS A 231 -9.22 11.25 -5.22
C LYS A 231 -8.37 10.48 -6.24
N LEU A 232 -7.05 10.60 -6.15
CA LEU A 232 -6.11 9.88 -7.01
C LEU A 232 -5.90 8.42 -6.56
N PHE A 233 -6.40 8.07 -5.39
CA PHE A 233 -6.36 6.71 -4.85
C PHE A 233 -7.73 6.05 -4.99
N LYS A 234 -7.75 4.73 -4.99
CA LYS A 234 -8.97 3.91 -5.05
C LYS A 234 -8.96 2.89 -3.92
N GLY A 235 -10.12 2.49 -3.43
CA GLY A 235 -10.23 1.32 -2.56
C GLY A 235 -9.87 0.03 -3.31
N ALA A 236 -9.44 -1.00 -2.59
CA ALA A 236 -9.20 -2.32 -3.18
C ALA A 236 -10.43 -2.81 -3.97
N PRO A 237 -10.24 -3.56 -5.07
CA PRO A 237 -11.36 -4.04 -5.86
C PRO A 237 -12.29 -4.91 -4.99
N PRO A 238 -13.61 -4.68 -5.02
CA PRO A 238 -14.56 -5.39 -4.18
C PRO A 238 -14.83 -6.81 -4.70
N TYR A 239 -13.78 -7.57 -4.92
CA TYR A 239 -13.88 -8.92 -5.43
C TYR A 239 -14.30 -9.89 -4.32
N PRO A 240 -15.40 -10.64 -4.50
CA PRO A 240 -15.82 -11.64 -3.51
C PRO A 240 -14.85 -12.81 -3.38
N PHE A 241 -13.96 -12.97 -4.35
CA PHE A 241 -12.90 -13.98 -4.43
C PHE A 241 -11.52 -13.45 -4.01
N HIS A 242 -11.45 -12.28 -3.38
CA HIS A 242 -10.20 -11.61 -3.01
C HIS A 242 -9.20 -12.53 -2.29
N ALA A 243 -9.64 -13.19 -1.22
CA ALA A 243 -8.78 -14.08 -0.44
C ALA A 243 -8.31 -15.29 -1.25
N GLN A 244 -9.20 -15.90 -2.02
CA GLN A 244 -8.91 -17.11 -2.79
C GLN A 244 -7.85 -16.87 -3.86
N VAL A 245 -8.00 -15.79 -4.66
CA VAL A 245 -7.01 -15.43 -5.70
C VAL A 245 -5.65 -15.09 -5.07
N ARG A 246 -5.65 -14.31 -3.98
CA ARG A 246 -4.41 -14.02 -3.27
C ARG A 246 -3.74 -15.30 -2.76
N GLU A 247 -4.47 -16.17 -2.07
CA GLU A 247 -3.94 -17.43 -1.51
C GLU A 247 -3.46 -18.38 -2.60
N ALA A 248 -4.14 -18.43 -3.74
CA ALA A 248 -3.74 -19.26 -4.88
C ALA A 248 -2.44 -18.76 -5.54
N THR A 249 -2.22 -17.45 -5.58
CA THR A 249 -1.07 -16.83 -6.27
C THR A 249 0.12 -16.53 -5.35
N ALA A 250 -0.09 -16.37 -4.04
CA ALA A 250 0.95 -16.03 -3.10
C ALA A 250 2.14 -17.01 -3.05
N PRO A 251 1.96 -18.34 -3.12
CA PRO A 251 3.09 -19.26 -3.17
C PRO A 251 4.04 -18.99 -4.35
N ILE A 252 3.50 -18.71 -5.54
CA ILE A 252 4.31 -18.38 -6.72
C ILE A 252 5.03 -17.05 -6.50
N PHE A 253 4.35 -16.07 -5.90
CA PHE A 253 4.97 -14.80 -5.55
C PHE A 253 6.15 -14.96 -4.59
N TYR A 254 6.04 -15.86 -3.60
CA TYR A 254 7.14 -16.16 -2.69
C TYR A 254 8.33 -16.86 -3.37
N GLU A 255 8.07 -17.67 -4.40
CA GLU A 255 9.13 -18.25 -5.22
C GLU A 255 9.88 -17.17 -6.03
N ILE A 256 9.18 -16.14 -6.50
CA ILE A 256 9.83 -14.96 -7.11
C ILE A 256 10.71 -14.25 -6.07
N LEU A 257 10.18 -14.00 -4.86
CA LEU A 257 10.91 -13.31 -3.80
C LEU A 257 12.19 -14.06 -3.36
N THR A 258 12.17 -15.36 -3.39
CA THR A 258 13.34 -16.21 -3.05
C THR A 258 14.29 -16.43 -4.22
N GLY A 259 13.94 -15.93 -5.43
CA GLY A 259 14.74 -16.16 -6.64
C GLY A 259 14.65 -17.59 -7.17
N THR A 260 13.69 -18.38 -6.71
CA THR A 260 13.45 -19.76 -7.17
C THR A 260 12.88 -19.79 -8.58
N ILE A 261 12.10 -18.77 -8.93
CA ILE A 261 11.53 -18.59 -10.27
C ILE A 261 11.90 -17.20 -10.82
N ASP A 262 12.10 -17.13 -12.13
CA ASP A 262 12.28 -15.86 -12.83
C ASP A 262 11.05 -14.94 -12.65
N PRO A 263 11.20 -13.63 -12.38
CA PRO A 263 10.09 -12.73 -12.14
C PRO A 263 9.04 -12.67 -13.26
N ASP A 264 9.48 -12.65 -14.52
CA ASP A 264 8.57 -12.60 -15.66
C ASP A 264 7.77 -13.90 -15.79
N ALA A 265 8.45 -15.04 -15.68
CA ALA A 265 7.83 -16.37 -15.68
C ALA A 265 6.89 -16.56 -14.47
N GLY A 266 7.25 -16.00 -13.32
CA GLY A 266 6.43 -16.04 -12.11
C GLY A 266 5.11 -15.29 -12.29
N LEU A 267 5.13 -14.07 -12.87
CA LEU A 267 3.89 -13.34 -13.17
C LEU A 267 3.04 -14.06 -14.21
N ASP A 268 3.65 -14.71 -15.22
CA ASP A 268 2.90 -15.51 -16.18
C ASP A 268 2.16 -16.68 -15.49
N GLN A 269 2.83 -17.37 -14.56
CA GLN A 269 2.21 -18.44 -13.77
C GLN A 269 1.15 -17.91 -12.80
N MET A 270 1.37 -16.75 -12.16
CA MET A 270 0.39 -16.14 -11.27
C MET A 270 -0.89 -15.78 -12.02
N ALA A 271 -0.77 -15.15 -13.20
CA ALA A 271 -1.91 -14.78 -14.02
C ALA A 271 -2.73 -16.01 -14.46
N ALA A 272 -2.05 -17.05 -14.92
CA ALA A 272 -2.70 -18.32 -15.28
C ALA A 272 -3.36 -19.00 -14.06
N LYS A 273 -2.69 -18.96 -12.89
CA LYS A 273 -3.22 -19.50 -11.64
C LYS A 273 -4.45 -18.74 -11.16
N ALA A 274 -4.45 -17.41 -11.29
CA ALA A 274 -5.60 -16.57 -10.96
C ALA A 274 -6.82 -16.92 -11.85
N GLU A 275 -6.63 -17.08 -13.16
CA GLU A 275 -7.72 -17.49 -14.06
C GLU A 275 -8.24 -18.88 -13.76
N GLN A 276 -7.35 -19.83 -13.44
CA GLN A 276 -7.77 -21.18 -13.04
C GLN A 276 -8.61 -21.11 -11.76
N GLU A 277 -8.17 -20.38 -10.74
CA GLU A 277 -8.92 -20.23 -9.49
C GLU A 277 -10.30 -19.60 -9.73
N LEU A 278 -10.35 -18.56 -10.57
CA LEU A 278 -11.61 -17.89 -10.93
C LEU A 278 -12.56 -18.82 -11.70
N THR A 279 -12.03 -19.72 -12.52
CA THR A 279 -12.80 -20.75 -13.22
C THR A 279 -13.34 -21.79 -12.23
N ASP A 280 -12.51 -22.28 -11.32
CA ASP A 280 -12.88 -23.25 -10.29
C ASP A 280 -13.95 -22.72 -9.34
N LEU A 281 -13.91 -21.41 -9.06
CA LEU A 281 -14.91 -20.69 -8.26
C LEU A 281 -16.17 -20.32 -9.05
N GLY A 282 -16.21 -20.53 -10.37
CA GLY A 282 -17.35 -20.26 -11.24
C GLY A 282 -17.54 -18.79 -11.64
N TYR A 283 -16.56 -17.93 -11.42
CA TYR A 283 -16.58 -16.53 -11.86
C TYR A 283 -16.16 -16.37 -13.31
N ARG A 284 -15.26 -17.22 -13.79
CA ARG A 284 -14.77 -17.26 -15.17
C ARG A 284 -15.33 -18.48 -15.90
N GLN A 285 -15.77 -18.27 -17.16
CA GLN A 285 -16.27 -19.33 -18.06
C GLN A 285 -15.23 -19.71 -19.11
#